data_b54b1a37ffc38d5b815903d90005d980
#
_entry.id   b54b1a37ffc38d5b815903d90005d980
#
_cell.length_a   1.000
_cell.length_b   1.000
_cell.length_c   1.000
_cell.angle_alpha   90.00
_cell.angle_beta   90.00
_cell.angle_gamma   90.00
#
_symmetry.space_group_name_H-M   'P 1'
#
loop_
_entity.id
_entity.type
_entity.pdbx_description
1 polymer ?
#
loop_
_entity_poly.entity_id
_entity_poly.type
_entity_poly.pdbx_seq_one_letter_code
_entity_poly.pdbx_strand_id
1 'polypeptide(L)'
;MKYKALLFSLFATANLFAQHPAIHFEIETDQPCQTMDYFGASDCWSMQFIGLWPQEKQNQVADWLFSTENHENGQPKGIGLSLWRFNVGAGSAEQGEASQIASPWMRAECFLQADGNYNWNKQQGQRNFLRLAKERGVNKFLAFLNSPPRIFHTKRSCHQHRPWRNLKLKGRAL
;
A
#
# COMPACT_ATOMS: atom_id res chain seq x y z
N MET A 1 -27.41 62.04 21.05
CA MET A 1 -26.43 61.18 21.75
C MET A 1 -27.01 59.80 22.08
N LYS A 2 -27.38 58.93 21.10
CA LYS A 2 -28.01 57.64 21.35
C LYS A 2 -27.45 56.49 20.52
N TYR A 3 -26.29 56.65 19.85
CA TYR A 3 -25.75 55.60 18.95
C TYR A 3 -24.35 55.08 19.33
N LYS A 4 -23.79 55.48 20.47
CA LYS A 4 -22.45 55.04 20.91
C LYS A 4 -22.44 53.76 21.78
N ALA A 5 -23.60 53.25 22.20
CA ALA A 5 -23.69 52.06 23.03
C ALA A 5 -23.89 50.73 22.26
N LEU A 6 -24.21 50.79 20.95
CA LEU A 6 -24.51 49.58 20.17
C LEU A 6 -23.29 48.95 19.48
N LEU A 7 -22.15 49.63 19.45
CA LEU A 7 -20.93 49.14 18.78
C LEU A 7 -19.99 48.36 19.71
N PHE A 8 -20.23 48.38 21.01
CA PHE A 8 -19.37 47.65 21.97
C PHE A 8 -19.85 46.25 22.29
N SER A 9 -21.07 45.88 21.91
CA SER A 9 -21.64 44.53 22.17
C SER A 9 -21.32 43.52 21.11
N LEU A 10 -20.75 43.93 19.94
CA LEU A 10 -20.49 42.99 18.82
C LEU A 10 -19.08 42.37 18.84
N PHE A 11 -18.20 42.85 19.71
CA PHE A 11 -16.81 42.33 19.80
C PHE A 11 -16.57 41.30 20.90
N ALA A 12 -17.57 41.00 21.72
CA ALA A 12 -17.43 40.09 22.87
C ALA A 12 -17.78 38.61 22.58
N THR A 13 -18.19 38.26 21.35
CA THR A 13 -18.66 36.90 21.03
C THR A 13 -17.72 36.09 20.12
N ALA A 14 -16.49 36.57 19.88
CA ALA A 14 -15.60 35.92 18.89
C ALA A 14 -14.53 34.98 19.46
N ASN A 15 -14.60 34.56 20.72
CA ASN A 15 -13.57 33.66 21.30
C ASN A 15 -14.15 32.45 22.04
N LEU A 16 -15.23 31.88 21.54
CA LEU A 16 -15.59 30.49 21.87
C LEU A 16 -14.88 29.56 20.88
N PHE A 17 -13.53 29.55 20.91
CA PHE A 17 -12.82 28.40 20.39
C PHE A 17 -13.23 27.22 21.25
N ALA A 18 -13.93 26.27 20.63
CA ALA A 18 -14.18 24.98 21.25
C ALA A 18 -12.82 24.37 21.61
N GLN A 19 -12.42 24.49 22.86
CA GLN A 19 -11.29 23.75 23.38
C GLN A 19 -11.71 22.28 23.35
N HIS A 20 -11.28 21.54 22.32
CA HIS A 20 -11.38 20.09 22.36
C HIS A 20 -10.55 19.63 23.55
N PRO A 21 -11.15 18.87 24.48
CA PRO A 21 -10.39 18.34 25.60
C PRO A 21 -9.21 17.54 25.06
N ALA A 22 -8.02 17.85 25.53
CA ALA A 22 -6.84 17.06 25.22
C ALA A 22 -7.05 15.64 25.76
N ILE A 23 -7.01 14.66 24.86
CA ILE A 23 -7.04 13.25 25.23
C ILE A 23 -5.61 12.87 25.62
N HIS A 24 -5.39 12.53 26.88
CA HIS A 24 -4.12 12.02 27.35
C HIS A 24 -4.15 10.49 27.26
N PHE A 25 -3.12 9.93 26.63
CA PHE A 25 -2.87 8.50 26.64
C PHE A 25 -1.63 8.24 27.50
N GLU A 26 -1.72 7.32 28.42
CA GLU A 26 -0.61 6.80 29.18
C GLU A 26 -0.29 5.40 28.68
N ILE A 27 0.99 5.16 28.37
CA ILE A 27 1.46 3.85 27.91
C ILE A 27 2.26 3.24 29.04
N GLU A 28 1.72 2.18 29.64
CA GLU A 28 2.38 1.40 30.67
C GLU A 28 3.42 0.47 30.03
N THR A 29 4.66 0.91 29.96
CA THR A 29 5.75 0.17 29.28
C THR A 29 6.30 -1.00 30.09
N ASP A 30 6.02 -1.06 31.39
CA ASP A 30 6.42 -2.10 32.33
C ASP A 30 5.44 -3.29 32.37
N GLN A 31 4.30 -3.19 31.69
CA GLN A 31 3.30 -4.24 31.60
C GLN A 31 3.09 -4.73 30.15
N PRO A 32 4.05 -5.49 29.58
CA PRO A 32 3.93 -6.00 28.22
C PRO A 32 2.78 -7.01 28.13
N CYS A 33 1.84 -6.80 27.19
CA CYS A 33 0.71 -7.69 26.99
C CYS A 33 1.01 -8.79 25.99
N GLN A 34 1.33 -8.41 24.74
CA GLN A 34 1.59 -9.35 23.66
C GLN A 34 2.81 -8.94 22.83
N THR A 35 3.48 -9.90 22.25
CA THR A 35 4.55 -9.65 21.30
C THR A 35 3.95 -9.33 19.92
N MET A 36 4.36 -8.23 19.33
CA MET A 36 4.06 -7.87 17.94
C MET A 36 5.29 -8.18 17.09
N ASP A 37 5.16 -9.16 16.17
CA ASP A 37 6.29 -9.57 15.33
C ASP A 37 6.66 -8.53 14.28
N TYR A 38 5.65 -7.98 13.59
CA TYR A 38 5.89 -7.07 12.47
C TYR A 38 4.78 -6.04 12.32
N PHE A 39 5.17 -4.86 11.80
CA PHE A 39 4.25 -3.88 11.24
C PHE A 39 4.46 -3.85 9.73
N GLY A 40 3.40 -4.08 8.96
CA GLY A 40 3.51 -4.21 7.53
C GLY A 40 2.43 -3.50 6.74
N ALA A 41 2.73 -3.32 5.46
CA ALA A 41 1.78 -2.83 4.49
C ALA A 41 1.90 -3.59 3.16
N SER A 42 0.94 -3.38 2.26
CA SER A 42 0.96 -3.93 0.91
C SER A 42 1.39 -2.88 -0.09
N ASP A 43 2.09 -3.32 -1.13
CA ASP A 43 2.45 -2.53 -2.31
C ASP A 43 1.24 -2.17 -3.19
N CYS A 44 0.11 -2.84 -3.00
CA CYS A 44 -1.09 -2.65 -3.79
C CYS A 44 -1.76 -1.28 -3.52
N TRP A 45 -2.04 -0.54 -4.55
CA TRP A 45 -1.64 -0.77 -5.95
C TRP A 45 -0.66 0.31 -6.38
N SER A 46 -0.35 1.22 -5.45
CA SER A 46 0.37 2.45 -5.73
C SER A 46 1.79 2.21 -6.23
N MET A 47 2.46 1.16 -5.73
CA MET A 47 3.88 0.95 -6.01
C MET A 47 4.17 0.53 -7.43
N GLN A 48 3.19 -0.02 -8.17
CA GLN A 48 3.37 -0.28 -9.60
C GLN A 48 3.62 1.00 -10.42
N PHE A 49 3.16 2.15 -9.93
CA PHE A 49 3.36 3.45 -10.57
C PHE A 49 4.46 4.27 -9.89
N ILE A 50 4.40 4.39 -8.56
CA ILE A 50 5.40 5.15 -7.78
C ILE A 50 6.80 4.56 -7.98
N GLY A 51 6.90 3.24 -8.10
CA GLY A 51 8.16 2.56 -8.36
C GLY A 51 8.75 2.79 -9.76
N LEU A 52 8.04 3.54 -10.63
CA LEU A 52 8.53 3.98 -11.94
C LEU A 52 8.83 5.48 -11.98
N TRP A 53 8.62 6.19 -10.87
CA TRP A 53 8.98 7.61 -10.76
C TRP A 53 10.49 7.82 -10.80
N PRO A 54 10.98 9.07 -10.92
CA PRO A 54 12.42 9.36 -10.78
C PRO A 54 12.98 8.78 -9.49
N GLN A 55 14.20 8.25 -9.55
CA GLN A 55 14.85 7.51 -8.46
C GLN A 55 14.83 8.28 -7.11
N GLU A 56 15.03 9.60 -7.17
CA GLU A 56 14.98 10.46 -5.99
C GLU A 56 13.61 10.37 -5.29
N LYS A 57 12.52 10.41 -6.06
CA LYS A 57 11.16 10.31 -5.53
C LYS A 57 10.84 8.92 -4.99
N GLN A 58 11.31 7.87 -5.67
CA GLN A 58 11.21 6.51 -5.16
C GLN A 58 11.92 6.38 -3.81
N ASN A 59 13.15 6.90 -3.69
CA ASN A 59 13.91 6.87 -2.45
C ASN A 59 13.20 7.64 -1.34
N GLN A 60 12.68 8.82 -1.62
CA GLN A 60 11.95 9.62 -0.64
C GLN A 60 10.73 8.87 -0.08
N VAL A 61 9.92 8.25 -0.95
CA VAL A 61 8.77 7.45 -0.51
C VAL A 61 9.23 6.20 0.27
N ALA A 62 10.30 5.56 -0.18
CA ALA A 62 10.85 4.40 0.52
C ALA A 62 11.40 4.77 1.91
N ASP A 63 12.01 5.94 2.07
CA ASP A 63 12.45 6.44 3.38
C ASP A 63 11.25 6.66 4.31
N TRP A 64 10.18 7.28 3.84
CA TRP A 64 8.96 7.48 4.63
C TRP A 64 8.32 6.17 5.10
N LEU A 65 8.40 5.11 4.29
CA LEU A 65 7.77 3.83 4.61
C LEU A 65 8.68 2.94 5.48
N PHE A 66 9.97 2.89 5.19
CA PHE A 66 10.83 1.82 5.70
C PHE A 66 11.94 2.31 6.65
N SER A 67 12.31 3.61 6.61
CA SER A 67 13.39 4.09 7.47
C SER A 67 13.00 4.02 8.95
N THR A 68 13.93 3.50 9.75
CA THR A 68 13.90 3.51 11.22
C THR A 68 14.83 4.58 11.82
N GLU A 69 15.45 5.39 10.96
CA GLU A 69 16.38 6.45 11.37
C GLU A 69 15.62 7.72 11.76
N ASN A 70 16.29 8.56 12.53
CA ASN A 70 15.83 9.90 12.86
C ASN A 70 16.62 10.97 12.11
N HIS A 71 16.00 12.12 11.91
CA HIS A 71 16.64 13.34 11.54
C HIS A 71 17.50 13.89 12.70
N GLU A 72 18.38 14.84 12.43
CA GLU A 72 19.22 15.50 13.46
C GLU A 72 18.39 16.17 14.58
N ASN A 73 17.18 16.59 14.27
CA ASN A 73 16.24 17.15 15.24
C ASN A 73 15.47 16.10 16.06
N GLY A 74 15.79 14.81 15.93
CA GLY A 74 15.17 13.70 16.61
C GLY A 74 13.85 13.21 16.03
N GLN A 75 13.31 13.86 14.98
CA GLN A 75 12.07 13.41 14.31
C GLN A 75 12.34 12.17 13.44
N PRO A 76 11.42 11.18 13.42
CA PRO A 76 11.61 10.00 12.58
C PRO A 76 11.60 10.36 11.09
N LYS A 77 12.48 9.74 10.31
CA LYS A 77 12.52 9.86 8.84
C LYS A 77 11.38 9.08 8.18
N GLY A 78 10.91 8.02 8.82
CA GLY A 78 9.87 7.14 8.30
C GLY A 78 9.09 6.44 9.40
N ILE A 79 8.11 5.65 8.98
CA ILE A 79 7.25 4.87 9.90
C ILE A 79 7.82 3.49 10.24
N GLY A 80 8.95 3.10 9.65
CA GLY A 80 9.68 1.89 10.00
C GLY A 80 8.94 0.58 9.75
N LEU A 81 8.24 0.46 8.60
CA LEU A 81 7.61 -0.82 8.25
C LEU A 81 8.66 -1.94 8.21
N SER A 82 8.38 -3.04 8.89
CA SER A 82 9.26 -4.19 9.04
C SER A 82 8.82 -5.42 8.22
N LEU A 83 7.61 -5.36 7.62
CA LEU A 83 7.08 -6.36 6.70
C LEU A 83 6.51 -5.68 5.46
N TRP A 84 6.83 -6.22 4.29
CA TRP A 84 6.29 -5.73 3.02
C TRP A 84 5.59 -6.84 2.25
N ARG A 85 4.31 -6.60 1.88
CA ARG A 85 3.53 -7.53 1.08
C ARG A 85 3.65 -7.16 -0.39
N PHE A 86 4.16 -8.09 -1.19
CA PHE A 86 4.23 -7.99 -2.65
C PHE A 86 2.99 -8.64 -3.27
N ASN A 87 2.26 -7.88 -4.07
CA ASN A 87 1.11 -8.40 -4.81
C ASN A 87 1.57 -9.04 -6.12
N VAL A 88 1.51 -10.36 -6.20
CA VAL A 88 1.79 -11.08 -7.44
C VAL A 88 0.57 -10.98 -8.34
N GLY A 89 0.69 -10.26 -9.44
CA GLY A 89 -0.42 -9.99 -10.35
C GLY A 89 -0.80 -11.20 -11.21
N ALA A 90 -2.07 -11.28 -11.54
CA ALA A 90 -2.65 -12.35 -12.34
C ALA A 90 -2.86 -12.03 -13.81
N GLY A 91 -2.50 -10.80 -14.27
CA GLY A 91 -2.60 -10.39 -15.65
C GLY A 91 -3.82 -9.53 -15.99
N SER A 92 -4.35 -8.82 -15.01
CA SER A 92 -5.43 -7.86 -15.25
C SER A 92 -4.96 -6.64 -16.05
N ALA A 93 -3.68 -6.28 -15.98
CA ALA A 93 -3.11 -5.22 -16.81
C ALA A 93 -3.08 -5.63 -18.30
N GLU A 94 -2.66 -6.85 -18.60
CA GLU A 94 -2.66 -7.39 -19.96
C GLU A 94 -4.07 -7.60 -20.53
N GLN A 95 -5.06 -7.83 -19.67
CA GLN A 95 -6.46 -7.94 -20.09
C GLN A 95 -7.12 -6.58 -20.34
N GLY A 96 -6.58 -5.51 -19.75
CA GLY A 96 -7.18 -4.19 -19.83
C GLY A 96 -8.65 -4.18 -19.34
N GLU A 97 -9.57 -3.66 -20.13
CA GLU A 97 -11.00 -3.59 -19.80
C GLU A 97 -11.66 -4.97 -19.67
N ALA A 98 -11.17 -5.96 -20.40
CA ALA A 98 -11.68 -7.33 -20.32
C ALA A 98 -11.45 -7.98 -18.93
N SER A 99 -10.59 -7.41 -18.11
CA SER A 99 -10.42 -7.80 -16.72
C SER A 99 -11.63 -7.47 -15.84
N GLN A 100 -12.52 -6.59 -16.29
CA GLN A 100 -13.65 -6.00 -15.54
C GLN A 100 -13.20 -5.18 -14.31
N ILE A 101 -11.94 -4.84 -14.22
CA ILE A 101 -11.42 -3.91 -13.22
C ILE A 101 -11.48 -2.52 -13.84
N ALA A 102 -12.41 -1.68 -13.37
CA ALA A 102 -12.68 -0.37 -13.96
C ALA A 102 -11.46 0.56 -13.90
N SER A 103 -10.78 0.61 -12.76
CA SER A 103 -9.61 1.47 -12.58
C SER A 103 -8.34 0.81 -13.12
N PRO A 104 -7.68 1.38 -14.13
CA PRO A 104 -6.36 0.91 -14.58
C PRO A 104 -5.32 0.88 -13.46
N TRP A 105 -5.47 1.75 -12.46
CA TRP A 105 -4.62 1.83 -11.29
C TRP A 105 -4.61 0.53 -10.45
N MET A 106 -5.71 -0.23 -10.49
CA MET A 106 -5.87 -1.49 -9.77
C MET A 106 -5.53 -2.73 -10.60
N ARG A 107 -5.11 -2.55 -11.86
CA ARG A 107 -4.73 -3.65 -12.75
C ARG A 107 -3.26 -3.97 -12.54
N ALA A 108 -2.93 -5.25 -12.38
CA ALA A 108 -1.57 -5.73 -12.17
C ALA A 108 -1.12 -6.64 -13.30
N GLU A 109 0.17 -6.54 -13.67
CA GLU A 109 0.81 -7.40 -14.67
C GLU A 109 0.99 -8.83 -14.14
N CYS A 110 1.17 -9.80 -15.04
CA CYS A 110 1.50 -11.19 -14.70
C CYS A 110 2.90 -11.55 -15.16
N PHE A 111 3.67 -12.22 -14.31
CA PHE A 111 4.97 -12.78 -14.73
C PHE A 111 4.80 -13.91 -15.73
N LEU A 112 3.78 -14.76 -15.55
CA LEU A 112 3.51 -15.89 -16.45
C LEU A 112 2.78 -15.40 -17.69
N GLN A 113 3.43 -15.56 -18.86
CA GLN A 113 2.94 -15.10 -20.14
C GLN A 113 2.05 -16.16 -20.83
N ALA A 114 1.36 -15.77 -21.88
CA ALA A 114 0.42 -16.63 -22.63
C ALA A 114 1.10 -17.84 -23.28
N ASP A 115 2.39 -17.75 -23.58
CA ASP A 115 3.22 -18.84 -24.14
C ASP A 115 3.71 -19.84 -23.07
N GLY A 116 3.39 -19.60 -21.80
CA GLY A 116 3.82 -20.44 -20.69
C GLY A 116 5.19 -20.07 -20.08
N ASN A 117 5.88 -19.09 -20.65
CA ASN A 117 7.15 -18.62 -20.13
C ASN A 117 6.97 -17.53 -19.06
N TYR A 118 7.95 -17.36 -18.18
CA TYR A 118 7.98 -16.30 -17.19
C TYR A 118 8.78 -15.11 -17.70
N ASN A 119 8.16 -13.91 -17.69
CA ASN A 119 8.84 -12.67 -17.92
C ASN A 119 9.07 -11.92 -16.61
N TRP A 120 10.28 -12.06 -16.06
CA TRP A 120 10.66 -11.46 -14.80
C TRP A 120 10.86 -9.94 -14.85
N ASN A 121 10.75 -9.31 -16.04
CA ASN A 121 10.78 -7.84 -16.17
C ASN A 121 9.43 -7.19 -15.88
N LYS A 122 8.36 -7.97 -15.73
CA LYS A 122 7.05 -7.50 -15.33
C LYS A 122 7.03 -6.99 -13.88
N GLN A 123 5.99 -6.23 -13.54
CA GLN A 123 5.80 -5.63 -12.21
C GLN A 123 7.02 -4.81 -11.73
N GLN A 124 7.68 -4.09 -12.63
CA GLN A 124 8.95 -3.40 -12.35
C GLN A 124 8.82 -2.42 -11.19
N GLY A 125 7.76 -1.61 -11.13
CA GLY A 125 7.57 -0.63 -10.05
C GLY A 125 7.49 -1.30 -8.67
N GLN A 126 6.72 -2.37 -8.55
CA GLN A 126 6.59 -3.13 -7.31
C GLN A 126 7.90 -3.83 -6.94
N ARG A 127 8.64 -4.38 -7.93
CA ARG A 127 9.98 -4.98 -7.72
C ARG A 127 11.00 -3.95 -7.24
N ASN A 128 10.93 -2.72 -7.76
CA ASN A 128 11.77 -1.63 -7.27
C ASN A 128 11.53 -1.36 -5.79
N PHE A 129 10.28 -1.36 -5.33
CA PHE A 129 9.96 -1.19 -3.92
C PHE A 129 10.34 -2.39 -3.05
N LEU A 130 10.33 -3.62 -3.57
CA LEU A 130 10.92 -4.76 -2.86
C LEU A 130 12.42 -4.53 -2.58
N ARG A 131 13.16 -4.08 -3.60
CA ARG A 131 14.58 -3.76 -3.46
C ARG A 131 14.82 -2.63 -2.47
N LEU A 132 14.08 -1.53 -2.61
CA LEU A 132 14.18 -0.35 -1.74
C LEU A 132 13.83 -0.67 -0.27
N ALA A 133 12.84 -1.54 -0.05
CA ALA A 133 12.49 -2.02 1.28
C ALA A 133 13.63 -2.85 1.89
N LYS A 134 14.20 -3.77 1.11
CA LYS A 134 15.34 -4.59 1.54
C LYS A 134 16.57 -3.75 1.89
N GLU A 135 16.88 -2.74 1.06
CA GLU A 135 17.99 -1.82 1.28
C GLU A 135 17.85 -1.01 2.59
N ARG A 136 16.60 -0.85 3.08
CA ARG A 136 16.27 -0.15 4.34
C ARG A 136 16.04 -1.10 5.53
N GLY A 137 16.47 -2.35 5.40
CA GLY A 137 16.45 -3.31 6.51
C GLY A 137 15.17 -4.12 6.66
N VAL A 138 14.16 -3.96 5.78
CA VAL A 138 13.00 -4.86 5.77
C VAL A 138 13.47 -6.28 5.44
N ASN A 139 13.20 -7.21 6.35
CA ASN A 139 13.65 -8.60 6.24
C ASN A 139 12.51 -9.61 6.11
N LYS A 140 11.26 -9.16 6.20
CA LYS A 140 10.06 -9.99 6.01
C LYS A 140 9.28 -9.53 4.79
N PHE A 141 9.07 -10.49 3.89
CA PHE A 141 8.33 -10.27 2.66
C PHE A 141 7.24 -11.33 2.52
N LEU A 142 6.04 -10.89 2.16
CA LEU A 142 4.91 -11.76 1.88
C LEU A 142 4.54 -11.64 0.40
N ALA A 143 4.87 -12.63 -0.42
CA ALA A 143 4.35 -12.72 -1.78
C ALA A 143 2.92 -13.27 -1.76
N PHE A 144 1.97 -12.53 -2.30
CA PHE A 144 0.56 -12.88 -2.25
C PHE A 144 -0.09 -12.87 -3.63
N LEU A 145 -0.65 -13.99 -4.00
CA LEU A 145 -1.43 -14.19 -5.22
C LEU A 145 -2.92 -13.99 -4.91
N ASN A 146 -3.52 -12.89 -5.40
CA ASN A 146 -4.96 -12.66 -5.22
C ASN A 146 -5.80 -13.61 -6.09
N SER A 147 -5.30 -13.96 -7.26
CA SER A 147 -5.93 -14.95 -8.14
C SER A 147 -4.87 -15.68 -8.98
N PRO A 148 -5.17 -16.88 -9.49
CA PRO A 148 -4.25 -17.57 -10.39
C PRO A 148 -3.96 -16.73 -11.64
N PRO A 149 -2.78 -16.91 -12.28
CA PRO A 149 -2.49 -16.31 -13.56
C PRO A 149 -3.60 -16.53 -14.58
N ARG A 150 -3.91 -15.50 -15.37
CA ARG A 150 -5.04 -15.48 -16.31
C ARG A 150 -5.09 -16.67 -17.30
N ILE A 151 -3.94 -17.24 -17.63
CA ILE A 151 -3.85 -18.40 -18.56
C ILE A 151 -4.51 -19.67 -17.99
N PHE A 152 -4.72 -19.74 -16.67
CA PHE A 152 -5.41 -20.84 -16.00
C PHE A 152 -6.90 -20.60 -15.82
N HIS A 153 -7.42 -19.42 -16.18
CA HIS A 153 -8.85 -19.14 -16.08
C HIS A 153 -9.59 -19.73 -17.26
N THR A 154 -10.63 -20.52 -16.99
CA THR A 154 -11.54 -21.05 -18.01
C THR A 154 -12.47 -19.97 -18.57
N LYS A 155 -12.60 -18.83 -17.89
CA LYS A 155 -13.36 -17.64 -18.31
C LYS A 155 -12.43 -16.44 -18.49
N ARG A 156 -12.76 -15.57 -19.40
CA ARG A 156 -11.91 -14.46 -19.87
C ARG A 156 -11.65 -13.33 -18.86
N SER A 157 -12.20 -13.40 -17.62
CA SER A 157 -12.07 -12.33 -16.62
C SER A 157 -11.40 -12.81 -15.33
N CYS A 158 -10.40 -12.05 -14.85
CA CYS A 158 -9.75 -12.28 -13.56
C CYS A 158 -10.61 -11.94 -12.34
N HIS A 159 -11.79 -11.33 -12.55
CA HIS A 159 -12.61 -10.76 -11.47
C HIS A 159 -13.82 -11.61 -11.10
N GLN A 160 -13.96 -12.84 -11.59
CA GLN A 160 -15.11 -13.66 -11.23
C GLN A 160 -14.90 -14.34 -9.88
N HIS A 161 -15.60 -13.86 -8.86
CA HIS A 161 -15.91 -14.58 -7.63
C HIS A 161 -16.70 -15.85 -7.92
N ARG A 162 -16.04 -16.92 -8.35
CA ARG A 162 -16.60 -18.27 -8.32
C ARG A 162 -15.75 -19.15 -7.41
N PRO A 163 -16.39 -19.99 -6.59
CA PRO A 163 -15.66 -20.89 -5.72
C PRO A 163 -14.72 -21.79 -6.54
N TRP A 164 -13.58 -22.07 -5.99
CA TRP A 164 -12.43 -22.83 -6.54
C TRP A 164 -12.78 -24.20 -7.14
N ARG A 165 -14.02 -24.66 -7.01
CA ARG A 165 -14.48 -25.98 -7.42
C ARG A 165 -14.38 -26.30 -8.93
N ASN A 166 -14.08 -25.32 -9.78
CA ASN A 166 -14.05 -25.49 -11.24
C ASN A 166 -12.70 -25.18 -11.87
N LEU A 167 -11.62 -25.22 -11.10
CA LEU A 167 -10.27 -25.09 -11.65
C LEU A 167 -9.93 -26.45 -12.33
N LYS A 168 -10.15 -26.56 -13.63
CA LYS A 168 -9.54 -27.64 -14.41
C LYS A 168 -8.07 -27.26 -14.64
N LEU A 169 -7.19 -27.71 -13.77
CA LEU A 169 -5.76 -27.78 -14.02
C LEU A 169 -5.60 -28.71 -15.24
N LYS A 170 -5.29 -28.18 -16.41
CA LYS A 170 -4.74 -28.97 -17.51
C LYS A 170 -3.35 -29.36 -17.05
N GLY A 171 -3.25 -30.51 -16.36
CA GLY A 171 -2.00 -31.09 -15.99
C GLY A 171 -1.24 -31.49 -17.25
N ARG A 172 -0.06 -30.91 -17.46
CA ARG A 172 1.07 -31.70 -17.94
C ARG A 172 1.72 -32.24 -16.67
N ALA A 173 1.65 -33.55 -16.49
CA ALA A 173 2.55 -34.23 -15.58
C ALA A 173 3.98 -33.83 -15.93
N LEU A 174 4.75 -33.44 -14.91
CA LEU A 174 6.19 -33.35 -14.96
C LEU A 174 6.78 -34.77 -15.02
#